data_4f6098c220e84bc6e5fdb347f1cc4fd1
#
_entry.id   4f6098c220e84bc6e5fdb347f1cc4fd1
#
_cell.length_a   1.000
_cell.length_b   1.000
_cell.length_c   1.000
_cell.angle_alpha   90.00
_cell.angle_beta   90.00
_cell.angle_gamma   90.00
#
_symmetry.space_group_name_H-M   'P 1'
#
loop_
_entity.id
_entity.type
_entity.pdbx_description
1 polymer ?
#
loop_
_entity_poly.entity_id
_entity_poly.type
_entity_poly.pdbx_seq_one_letter_code
_entity_poly.pdbx_strand_id
1 'polypeptide(L)'
;MTISRFHLAFPVIELESTKKFYTEVLGCKLGRQSNKWIDFNLFGHQIVAHFSPDDCIKTNTNMVDVDTVPSRHFGVILSWEKWLALCEKIKKQKVRFMIDPKIRFKDQNSEQGTFFIQDPSNNVLEFKSFKDDSMVFKK
;
A
#
# COMPACT_ATOMS: atom_id res chain seq x y z
N MET A 1 11.06 -18.88 12.22
CA MET A 1 11.52 -17.54 12.61
C MET A 1 10.43 -16.52 12.34
N THR A 2 10.06 -15.79 13.35
CA THR A 2 9.15 -14.66 13.17
C THR A 2 9.92 -13.41 12.73
N ILE A 3 9.46 -12.79 11.67
CA ILE A 3 10.01 -11.50 11.24
C ILE A 3 9.49 -10.42 12.19
N SER A 4 10.38 -9.52 12.61
CA SER A 4 9.98 -8.37 13.43
C SER A 4 8.96 -7.50 12.68
N ARG A 5 8.01 -6.95 13.43
CA ARG A 5 7.00 -6.08 12.83
C ARG A 5 7.59 -4.71 12.52
N PHE A 6 7.33 -4.27 11.31
CA PHE A 6 7.63 -2.91 10.90
C PHE A 6 6.57 -1.96 11.45
N HIS A 7 6.97 -0.75 11.79
CA HIS A 7 6.08 0.32 12.27
C HIS A 7 6.28 1.56 11.40
N LEU A 8 5.17 2.14 10.94
CA LEU A 8 5.17 3.36 10.13
C LEU A 8 4.05 4.28 10.61
N ALA A 9 4.37 5.55 10.80
CA ALA A 9 3.38 6.60 11.05
C ALA A 9 3.31 7.53 9.84
N PHE A 10 2.10 7.93 9.46
CA PHE A 10 1.88 8.79 8.29
C PHE A 10 0.70 9.74 8.52
N PRO A 11 0.72 10.92 7.87
CA PRO A 11 -0.35 11.89 8.05
C PRO A 11 -1.56 11.60 7.19
N VAL A 12 -2.75 11.93 7.69
CA VAL A 12 -4.00 11.84 6.93
C VAL A 12 -4.87 13.09 7.13
N ILE A 13 -5.70 13.36 6.14
CA ILE A 13 -6.58 14.54 6.12
C ILE A 13 -7.82 14.30 6.98
N GLU A 14 -8.32 13.07 7.01
CA GLU A 14 -9.55 12.72 7.71
C GLU A 14 -9.51 11.27 8.18
N LEU A 15 -9.94 11.03 9.41
CA LEU A 15 -9.84 9.68 10.00
C LEU A 15 -10.90 8.71 9.49
N GLU A 16 -12.13 9.17 9.26
CA GLU A 16 -13.22 8.27 8.84
C GLU A 16 -13.00 7.67 7.45
N SER A 17 -12.66 8.48 6.46
CA SER A 17 -12.36 8.00 5.12
C SER A 17 -11.10 7.13 5.10
N THR A 18 -10.12 7.46 5.94
CA THR A 18 -8.90 6.65 6.13
C THR A 18 -9.24 5.28 6.68
N LYS A 19 -10.03 5.24 7.75
CA LYS A 19 -10.48 3.99 8.37
C LYS A 19 -11.18 3.11 7.36
N LYS A 20 -12.11 3.67 6.61
CA LYS A 20 -12.85 2.96 5.57
C LYS A 20 -11.93 2.38 4.51
N PHE A 21 -10.98 3.17 4.01
CA PHE A 21 -10.04 2.72 2.99
C PHE A 21 -9.18 1.55 3.47
N TYR A 22 -8.52 1.69 4.60
CA TYR A 22 -7.59 0.66 5.09
C TYR A 22 -8.31 -0.62 5.52
N THR A 23 -9.52 -0.52 6.07
CA THR A 23 -10.28 -1.72 6.47
C THR A 23 -11.00 -2.38 5.31
N GLU A 24 -11.70 -1.63 4.47
CA GLU A 24 -12.53 -2.19 3.40
C GLU A 24 -11.74 -2.51 2.13
N VAL A 25 -10.83 -1.63 1.72
CA VAL A 25 -10.05 -1.83 0.50
C VAL A 25 -8.89 -2.78 0.74
N LEU A 26 -8.10 -2.54 1.78
CA LEU A 26 -6.90 -3.32 2.07
C LEU A 26 -7.12 -4.48 3.04
N GLY A 27 -8.26 -4.52 3.73
CA GLY A 27 -8.56 -5.59 4.67
C GLY A 27 -7.78 -5.52 5.97
N CYS A 28 -7.26 -4.34 6.33
CA CYS A 28 -6.57 -4.17 7.59
C CYS A 28 -7.51 -4.36 8.78
N LYS A 29 -7.03 -5.03 9.81
CA LYS A 29 -7.73 -5.06 11.10
C LYS A 29 -7.38 -3.79 11.86
N LEU A 30 -8.39 -3.24 12.58
CA LEU A 30 -8.18 -2.08 13.43
C LEU A 30 -7.44 -2.48 14.69
N GLY A 31 -6.52 -1.61 15.11
CA GLY A 31 -5.95 -1.66 16.44
C GLY A 31 -6.61 -0.60 17.31
N ARG A 32 -5.81 0.11 18.09
CA ARG A 32 -6.31 1.21 18.93
C ARG A 32 -6.61 2.44 18.07
N GLN A 33 -7.53 3.25 18.53
CA GLN A 33 -7.88 4.49 17.86
C GLN A 33 -8.26 5.58 18.86
N SER A 34 -8.09 6.82 18.45
CA SER A 34 -8.51 8.00 19.19
C SER A 34 -9.13 8.99 18.18
N ASN A 35 -9.42 10.20 18.66
CA ASN A 35 -9.87 11.26 17.76
C ASN A 35 -8.73 11.92 16.95
N LYS A 36 -7.50 11.44 17.11
CA LYS A 36 -6.31 12.01 16.45
C LYS A 36 -5.49 10.99 15.66
N TRP A 37 -5.71 9.70 15.87
CA TRP A 37 -4.94 8.66 15.20
C TRP A 37 -5.68 7.32 15.21
N ILE A 38 -5.29 6.46 14.26
CA ILE A 38 -5.81 5.09 14.13
C ILE A 38 -4.64 4.14 13.85
N ASP A 39 -4.53 3.05 14.61
CA ASP A 39 -3.61 1.95 14.34
C ASP A 39 -4.26 0.95 13.42
N PHE A 40 -3.52 0.44 12.45
CA PHE A 40 -3.95 -0.65 11.57
C PHE A 40 -2.93 -1.78 11.56
N ASN A 41 -3.44 -2.99 11.42
CA ASN A 41 -2.61 -4.15 11.11
C ASN A 41 -2.59 -4.32 9.59
N LEU A 42 -1.48 -3.96 8.96
CA LEU A 42 -1.27 -4.11 7.53
C LEU A 42 -0.40 -5.36 7.30
N PHE A 43 -1.04 -6.48 7.01
CA PHE A 43 -0.35 -7.76 6.78
C PHE A 43 0.65 -8.14 7.88
N GLY A 44 0.29 -7.87 9.13
CA GLY A 44 1.14 -8.18 10.30
C GLY A 44 2.02 -7.04 10.78
N HIS A 45 2.09 -5.94 10.03
CA HIS A 45 2.85 -4.75 10.40
C HIS A 45 1.95 -3.67 10.99
N GLN A 46 2.48 -2.85 11.87
CA GLN A 46 1.72 -1.76 12.45
C GLN A 46 1.92 -0.48 11.64
N ILE A 47 0.83 0.07 11.11
CA ILE A 47 0.85 1.41 10.54
C ILE A 47 -0.11 2.30 11.33
N VAL A 48 0.23 3.57 11.48
CA VAL A 48 -0.54 4.53 12.28
C VAL A 48 -0.87 5.75 11.44
N ALA A 49 -2.15 5.98 11.22
CA ALA A 49 -2.63 7.18 10.54
C ALA A 49 -2.82 8.28 11.58
N HIS A 50 -2.10 9.39 11.42
CA HIS A 50 -2.24 10.56 12.28
C HIS A 50 -3.04 11.65 11.59
N PHE A 51 -4.06 12.17 12.27
CA PHE A 51 -4.79 13.33 11.77
C PHE A 51 -3.87 14.54 11.76
N SER A 52 -3.34 14.87 10.60
CA SER A 52 -2.40 15.98 10.40
C SER A 52 -2.54 16.49 8.97
N PRO A 53 -3.64 17.22 8.66
CA PRO A 53 -3.90 17.67 7.28
C PRO A 53 -2.78 18.52 6.69
N ASP A 54 -2.12 19.33 7.49
CA ASP A 54 -1.07 20.24 7.02
C ASP A 54 0.20 19.51 6.58
N ASP A 55 0.41 18.28 7.07
CA ASP A 55 1.56 17.44 6.71
C ASP A 55 1.29 16.54 5.50
N CYS A 56 0.06 16.53 5.01
CA CYS A 56 -0.31 15.70 3.88
C CYS A 56 0.23 16.27 2.57
N ILE A 57 0.62 15.37 1.66
CA ILE A 57 1.10 15.75 0.34
C ILE A 57 -0.06 16.32 -0.45
N LYS A 58 0.10 17.55 -0.96
CA LYS A 58 -0.85 18.14 -1.90
C LYS A 58 -0.51 17.60 -3.29
N THR A 59 -1.39 16.76 -3.83
CA THR A 59 -1.21 16.28 -5.20
C THR A 59 -1.56 17.39 -6.18
N ASN A 60 -0.66 17.69 -7.09
CA ASN A 60 -1.01 18.40 -8.31
C ASN A 60 -1.72 17.41 -9.23
N THR A 61 -2.82 17.86 -9.83
CA THR A 61 -3.59 17.09 -10.80
C THR A 61 -2.79 16.61 -12.01
N ASN A 62 -1.58 17.12 -12.19
CA ASN A 62 -0.68 16.79 -13.29
C ASN A 62 0.34 15.68 -12.98
N MET A 63 0.25 15.05 -11.84
CA MET A 63 1.17 13.98 -11.42
C MET A 63 0.82 12.60 -11.96
N VAL A 64 0.06 12.50 -13.02
CA VAL A 64 -0.26 11.20 -13.62
C VAL A 64 0.57 11.02 -14.89
N ASP A 65 1.87 11.11 -14.75
CA ASP A 65 2.74 10.48 -15.71
C ASP A 65 2.90 9.03 -15.22
N VAL A 66 2.50 8.09 -16.06
CA VAL A 66 2.36 6.66 -15.71
C VAL A 66 3.67 6.06 -15.20
N ASP A 67 4.80 6.69 -15.55
CA ASP A 67 6.13 6.21 -15.18
C ASP A 67 6.76 6.97 -14.01
N THR A 68 6.07 7.98 -13.47
CA THR A 68 6.60 8.78 -12.36
C THR A 68 5.98 8.31 -11.05
N VAL A 69 6.78 7.63 -10.24
CA VAL A 69 6.39 7.16 -8.91
C VAL A 69 6.92 8.16 -7.89
N PRO A 70 6.06 8.65 -6.95
CA PRO A 70 6.56 9.46 -5.85
C PRO A 70 7.62 8.70 -5.07
N SER A 71 8.71 9.40 -4.70
CA SER A 71 9.77 8.77 -3.92
C SER A 71 9.29 8.31 -2.53
N ARG A 72 8.25 8.97 -2.01
CA ARG A 72 7.60 8.55 -0.76
C ARG A 72 6.43 7.63 -1.09
N HIS A 73 6.60 6.37 -0.81
CA HIS A 73 5.51 5.39 -0.85
C HIS A 73 5.88 4.25 0.09
N PHE A 74 4.90 3.48 0.48
CA PHE A 74 5.09 2.32 1.34
C PHE A 74 4.14 1.21 0.95
N GLY A 75 4.41 0.03 1.44
CA GLY A 75 3.57 -1.13 1.19
C GLY A 75 4.24 -2.39 1.70
N VAL A 76 3.80 -3.52 1.17
CA VAL A 76 4.29 -4.82 1.61
C VAL A 76 4.66 -5.66 0.39
N ILE A 77 5.73 -6.43 0.53
CA ILE A 77 6.07 -7.49 -0.43
C ILE A 77 5.29 -8.72 0.00
N LEU A 78 4.28 -9.07 -0.77
CA LEU A 78 3.38 -10.18 -0.48
C LEU A 78 3.84 -11.46 -1.17
N SER A 79 3.34 -12.61 -0.70
CA SER A 79 3.44 -13.83 -1.48
C SER A 79 2.68 -13.64 -2.80
N TRP A 80 3.04 -14.42 -3.83
CA TRP A 80 2.41 -14.31 -5.15
C TRP A 80 0.89 -14.47 -5.09
N GLU A 81 0.41 -15.47 -4.35
CA GLU A 81 -1.01 -15.73 -4.14
C GLU A 81 -1.72 -14.54 -3.49
N LYS A 82 -1.16 -14.02 -2.41
CA LYS A 82 -1.75 -12.88 -1.69
C LYS A 82 -1.78 -11.62 -2.54
N TRP A 83 -0.74 -11.40 -3.33
CA TRP A 83 -0.67 -10.27 -4.24
C TRP A 83 -1.77 -10.34 -5.31
N LEU A 84 -1.93 -11.52 -5.94
CA LEU A 84 -3.00 -11.73 -6.91
C LEU A 84 -4.39 -11.53 -6.28
N ALA A 85 -4.60 -12.06 -5.09
CA ALA A 85 -5.88 -11.92 -4.37
C ALA A 85 -6.18 -10.46 -4.06
N LEU A 86 -5.17 -9.69 -3.66
CA LEU A 86 -5.33 -8.27 -3.37
C LEU A 86 -5.65 -7.47 -4.65
N CYS A 87 -5.00 -7.78 -5.76
CA CYS A 87 -5.31 -7.19 -7.06
C CYS A 87 -6.80 -7.36 -7.41
N GLU A 88 -7.32 -8.57 -7.28
CA GLU A 88 -8.72 -8.87 -7.60
C GLU A 88 -9.68 -8.17 -6.63
N LYS A 89 -9.34 -8.13 -5.35
CA LYS A 89 -10.14 -7.44 -4.33
C LYS A 89 -10.28 -5.96 -4.63
N ILE A 90 -9.19 -5.30 -4.99
CA ILE A 90 -9.16 -3.87 -5.31
C ILE A 90 -9.95 -3.59 -6.59
N LYS A 91 -9.78 -4.43 -7.62
CA LYS A 91 -10.54 -4.32 -8.87
C LYS A 91 -12.05 -4.41 -8.64
N LYS A 92 -12.50 -5.35 -7.81
CA LYS A 92 -13.91 -5.56 -7.49
C LYS A 92 -14.53 -4.35 -6.78
N GLN A 93 -13.75 -3.65 -6.00
CA GLN A 93 -14.19 -2.46 -5.26
C GLN A 93 -14.14 -1.19 -6.12
N LYS A 94 -13.71 -1.31 -7.38
CA LYS A 94 -13.59 -0.19 -8.31
C LYS A 94 -12.68 0.93 -7.79
N VAL A 95 -11.70 0.59 -6.98
CA VAL A 95 -10.68 1.53 -6.55
C VAL A 95 -9.70 1.74 -7.69
N ARG A 96 -9.40 3.00 -7.98
CA ARG A 96 -8.50 3.35 -9.06
C ARG A 96 -7.06 3.01 -8.70
N PHE A 97 -6.38 2.30 -9.60
CA PHE A 97 -4.93 2.12 -9.51
C PHE A 97 -4.21 3.37 -10.01
N MET A 98 -3.21 3.79 -9.29
CA MET A 98 -2.28 4.81 -9.77
C MET A 98 -1.37 4.23 -10.86
N ILE A 99 -0.91 2.99 -10.62
CA ILE A 99 -0.25 2.15 -11.61
C ILE A 99 -0.94 0.81 -11.58
N ASP A 100 -1.52 0.41 -12.71
CA ASP A 100 -2.22 -0.86 -12.83
C ASP A 100 -1.31 -2.05 -12.51
N PRO A 101 -1.87 -3.15 -11.98
CA PRO A 101 -1.09 -4.37 -11.77
C PRO A 101 -0.34 -4.77 -13.02
N LYS A 102 0.96 -4.96 -12.90
CA LYS A 102 1.81 -5.38 -14.01
C LYS A 102 2.85 -6.37 -13.52
N ILE A 103 3.24 -7.25 -14.44
CA ILE A 103 4.30 -8.23 -14.23
C ILE A 103 5.56 -7.74 -14.94
N ARG A 104 6.67 -7.74 -14.21
CA ARG A 104 7.99 -7.41 -14.72
C ARG A 104 8.85 -8.66 -14.81
N PHE A 105 9.72 -8.70 -15.80
CA PHE A 105 10.68 -9.80 -15.98
C PHE A 105 10.02 -11.17 -16.08
N LYS A 106 8.90 -11.21 -16.80
CA LYS A 106 8.11 -12.44 -16.98
C LYS A 106 8.97 -13.59 -17.47
N ASP A 107 8.75 -14.78 -16.90
CA ASP A 107 9.45 -16.02 -17.21
C ASP A 107 10.96 -16.00 -16.88
N GLN A 108 11.42 -15.00 -16.12
CA GLN A 108 12.77 -14.94 -15.59
C GLN A 108 12.75 -15.21 -14.07
N ASN A 109 13.91 -15.50 -13.49
CA ASN A 109 14.02 -15.74 -12.04
C ASN A 109 13.59 -14.54 -11.22
N SER A 110 13.77 -13.33 -11.76
CA SER A 110 13.41 -12.07 -11.13
C SER A 110 11.98 -11.61 -11.42
N GLU A 111 11.13 -12.52 -11.92
CA GLU A 111 9.73 -12.19 -12.23
C GLU A 111 9.04 -11.63 -10.98
N GLN A 112 8.44 -10.46 -11.13
CA GLN A 112 7.79 -9.75 -10.04
C GLN A 112 6.55 -9.02 -10.51
N GLY A 113 5.60 -8.85 -9.59
CA GLY A 113 4.39 -8.08 -9.82
C GLY A 113 4.41 -6.82 -8.96
N THR A 114 3.78 -5.78 -9.44
CA THR A 114 3.59 -4.53 -8.68
C THR A 114 2.32 -3.82 -9.09
N PHE A 115 1.76 -3.06 -8.16
CA PHE A 115 0.76 -2.03 -8.45
C PHE A 115 0.87 -0.91 -7.41
N PHE A 116 0.33 0.25 -7.78
CA PHE A 116 0.29 1.42 -6.89
C PHE A 116 -1.13 1.92 -6.74
N ILE A 117 -1.50 2.29 -5.52
CA ILE A 117 -2.77 2.93 -5.20
C ILE A 117 -2.52 4.15 -4.31
N GLN A 118 -3.51 5.03 -4.21
CA GLN A 118 -3.48 6.17 -3.29
C GLN A 118 -4.60 6.03 -2.27
N ASP A 119 -4.29 6.37 -1.02
CA ASP A 119 -5.33 6.50 0.00
C ASP A 119 -6.07 7.84 -0.14
N PRO A 120 -7.14 8.09 0.64
CA PRO A 120 -7.89 9.35 0.54
C PRO A 120 -7.10 10.62 0.88
N SER A 121 -5.93 10.47 1.50
CA SER A 121 -5.05 11.59 1.87
C SER A 121 -3.84 11.72 0.94
N ASN A 122 -3.89 11.05 -0.22
CA ASN A 122 -2.82 11.05 -1.22
C ASN A 122 -1.53 10.34 -0.80
N ASN A 123 -1.56 9.56 0.27
CA ASN A 123 -0.45 8.67 0.55
C ASN A 123 -0.42 7.57 -0.51
N VAL A 124 0.76 7.29 -1.03
CA VAL A 124 0.95 6.31 -2.11
C VAL A 124 1.43 5.00 -1.53
N LEU A 125 0.77 3.92 -1.92
CA LEU A 125 1.15 2.57 -1.50
C LEU A 125 1.54 1.74 -2.71
N GLU A 126 2.64 1.00 -2.57
CA GLU A 126 3.04 -0.01 -3.53
C GLU A 126 2.91 -1.39 -2.90
N PHE A 127 2.23 -2.30 -3.61
CA PHE A 127 2.22 -3.72 -3.23
C PHE A 127 2.90 -4.50 -4.34
N LYS A 128 3.90 -5.25 -3.95
CA LYS A 128 4.69 -6.02 -4.90
C LYS A 128 4.86 -7.46 -4.43
N SER A 129 5.24 -8.31 -5.35
CA SER A 129 5.54 -9.69 -5.07
C SER A 129 6.64 -10.17 -6.00
N PHE A 130 7.48 -11.05 -5.50
CA PHE A 130 8.44 -11.79 -6.30
C PHE A 130 7.92 -13.21 -6.44
N LYS A 131 7.87 -13.71 -7.66
CA LYS A 131 7.42 -15.07 -7.90
C LYS A 131 8.31 -16.09 -7.18
N ASP A 132 9.61 -15.80 -7.13
CA ASP A 132 10.59 -16.48 -6.31
C ASP A 132 11.03 -15.54 -5.18
N ASP A 133 10.55 -15.80 -3.97
CA ASP A 133 10.80 -14.95 -2.80
C ASP A 133 12.31 -14.78 -2.49
N SER A 134 13.14 -15.75 -2.86
CA SER A 134 14.59 -15.65 -2.65
C SER A 134 15.23 -14.50 -3.46
N MET A 135 14.51 -13.98 -4.45
CA MET A 135 15.00 -12.91 -5.33
C MET A 135 14.84 -11.51 -4.73
N VAL A 136 14.11 -11.35 -3.61
CA VAL A 136 13.83 -10.04 -3.00
C VAL A 136 15.10 -9.22 -2.75
N PHE A 137 16.13 -9.88 -2.24
CA PHE A 137 17.41 -9.25 -1.91
C PHE A 137 18.57 -9.73 -2.78
N LYS A 138 18.28 -10.43 -3.86
CA LYS A 138 19.32 -10.93 -4.76
C LYS A 138 19.98 -9.78 -5.51
N LYS A 139 21.32 -9.79 -5.53
CA LYS A 139 22.14 -8.83 -6.28
C LYS A 139 22.36 -9.30 -7.71
#